data_4d05318d41566aa945100a1e004e5812
#
_entry.id   4d05318d41566aa945100a1e004e5812
#
_cell.length_a   1.000
_cell.length_b   1.000
_cell.length_c   1.000
_cell.angle_alpha   90.00
_cell.angle_beta   90.00
_cell.angle_gamma   90.00
#
_symmetry.space_group_name_H-M   'P 1'
#
loop_
_entity.id
_entity.type
_entity.pdbx_description
1 polymer ?
#
loop_
_entity_poly.entity_id
_entity_poly.type
_entity_poly.pdbx_seq_one_letter_code
_entity_poly.pdbx_strand_id
1 'polypeptide(L)'
;GRRINNPDQVSVAYVAMHGIPHCNLEKVNDFFAPYRAARNVRNRAMCERINELMEPYGISVNFDTDVLPSSNYAKGGTVTERHLMFALAKKIVERYQLPEQVVAFLGDEMGMKLSDKNRRKLLDAHPDFYVYDLLGVLKSDLIGKVYIPATDELPDAMTFVKMVHDNGGIAAYAYLGDVGDSVTGDKKSQRFEDEYLDAVVCVLQGLGFDAVTYMPTRNSPEQLARVMNICRLHNFFQISGEDINSPRQSFVCSALDDPHFR
;
A
#
# COMPACT_ATOMS: atom_id res chain seq x y z
N GLY A 1 7.79 -9.35 -17.81
CA GLY A 1 6.53 -8.67 -17.59
C GLY A 1 6.73 -7.17 -17.49
N ARG A 2 5.66 -6.41 -17.70
CA ARG A 2 5.68 -4.95 -17.49
C ARG A 2 5.09 -4.64 -16.12
N ARG A 3 5.57 -3.56 -15.49
CA ARG A 3 4.95 -3.05 -14.27
C ARG A 3 3.61 -2.40 -14.64
N ILE A 4 2.57 -2.74 -13.89
CA ILE A 4 1.25 -2.12 -14.03
C ILE A 4 1.12 -1.08 -12.89
N ASN A 5 0.14 -1.21 -12.05
CA ASN A 5 -0.15 -0.31 -10.95
C ASN A 5 0.40 -0.76 -9.57
N ASN A 6 1.37 -1.66 -9.55
CA ASN A 6 2.00 -2.12 -8.30
C ASN A 6 3.44 -1.60 -8.20
N PRO A 7 3.79 -0.78 -7.19
CA PRO A 7 5.12 -0.25 -7.03
C PRO A 7 6.17 -1.30 -6.59
N ASP A 8 5.72 -2.36 -5.92
CA ASP A 8 6.61 -3.29 -5.24
C ASP A 8 6.93 -4.54 -6.09
N GLN A 9 5.99 -4.97 -6.95
CA GLN A 9 6.15 -6.21 -7.72
C GLN A 9 5.61 -6.10 -9.16
N VAL A 10 6.40 -6.60 -10.12
CA VAL A 10 6.01 -6.70 -11.54
C VAL A 10 5.00 -7.85 -11.71
N SER A 11 4.09 -7.72 -12.65
CA SER A 11 3.03 -8.70 -12.98
C SER A 11 1.98 -8.91 -11.88
N VAL A 12 1.94 -8.04 -10.90
CA VAL A 12 0.89 -7.97 -9.88
C VAL A 12 0.13 -6.67 -10.05
N ALA A 13 -1.19 -6.73 -9.94
CA ALA A 13 -2.05 -5.54 -10.03
C ALA A 13 -2.75 -5.27 -8.71
N TYR A 14 -2.93 -4.01 -8.37
CA TYR A 14 -3.90 -3.57 -7.37
C TYR A 14 -5.26 -3.51 -8.03
N VAL A 15 -6.20 -4.22 -7.44
CA VAL A 15 -7.60 -4.24 -7.84
C VAL A 15 -8.48 -4.06 -6.62
N ALA A 16 -9.66 -3.53 -6.82
CA ALA A 16 -10.61 -3.27 -5.75
C ALA A 16 -11.97 -3.89 -6.07
N MET A 17 -12.70 -4.24 -5.04
CA MET A 17 -14.12 -4.57 -5.13
C MET A 17 -14.94 -3.52 -4.41
N HIS A 18 -16.01 -3.09 -5.05
CA HIS A 18 -16.91 -2.09 -4.52
C HIS A 18 -18.33 -2.63 -4.44
N GLY A 19 -19.13 -2.07 -3.56
CA GLY A 19 -20.57 -2.32 -3.48
C GLY A 19 -20.97 -3.75 -3.12
N ILE A 20 -20.11 -4.55 -2.49
CA ILE A 20 -20.48 -5.89 -2.02
C ILE A 20 -21.65 -5.77 -1.02
N PRO A 21 -22.81 -6.42 -1.29
CA PRO A 21 -23.93 -6.45 -0.35
C PRO A 21 -23.51 -7.05 0.98
N HIS A 22 -23.99 -6.47 2.07
CA HIS A 22 -23.66 -6.91 3.43
C HIS A 22 -23.92 -8.42 3.66
N CYS A 23 -25.00 -8.97 3.08
CA CYS A 23 -25.35 -10.39 3.18
C CYS A 23 -24.32 -11.33 2.52
N ASN A 24 -23.42 -10.82 1.67
CA ASN A 24 -22.39 -11.61 0.99
C ASN A 24 -20.98 -11.41 1.56
N LEU A 25 -20.81 -10.57 2.60
CA LEU A 25 -19.49 -10.30 3.20
C LEU A 25 -18.82 -11.55 3.76
N GLU A 26 -19.60 -12.47 4.34
CA GLU A 26 -19.07 -13.74 4.87
C GLU A 26 -18.46 -14.58 3.74
N LYS A 27 -19.15 -14.74 2.61
CA LYS A 27 -18.65 -15.48 1.44
C LYS A 27 -17.36 -14.88 0.88
N VAL A 28 -17.29 -13.54 0.80
CA VAL A 28 -16.08 -12.84 0.38
C VAL A 28 -14.94 -13.06 1.37
N ASN A 29 -15.24 -13.03 2.66
CA ASN A 29 -14.28 -13.29 3.73
C ASN A 29 -13.71 -14.72 3.64
N ASP A 30 -14.57 -15.70 3.41
CA ASP A 30 -14.19 -17.11 3.23
C ASP A 30 -13.33 -17.31 1.99
N PHE A 31 -13.68 -16.65 0.89
CA PHE A 31 -12.85 -16.67 -0.33
C PHE A 31 -11.42 -16.17 -0.06
N PHE A 32 -11.27 -15.08 0.70
CA PHE A 32 -9.94 -14.53 0.99
C PHE A 32 -9.21 -15.20 2.15
N ALA A 33 -9.85 -16.07 2.93
CA ALA A 33 -9.23 -16.70 4.09
C ALA A 33 -7.92 -17.47 3.74
N PRO A 34 -7.88 -18.33 2.70
CA PRO A 34 -6.64 -19.02 2.32
C PRO A 34 -5.54 -18.06 1.85
N TYR A 35 -5.89 -16.99 1.11
CA TYR A 35 -4.94 -15.97 0.66
C TYR A 35 -4.37 -15.17 1.83
N ARG A 36 -5.19 -14.83 2.82
CA ARG A 36 -4.71 -14.20 4.07
C ARG A 36 -3.79 -15.11 4.87
N ALA A 37 -4.08 -16.41 4.91
CA ALA A 37 -3.22 -17.40 5.57
C ALA A 37 -1.86 -17.52 4.86
N ALA A 38 -1.84 -17.64 3.54
CA ALA A 38 -0.61 -17.66 2.74
C ALA A 38 0.21 -16.37 2.93
N ARG A 39 -0.44 -15.21 2.95
CA ARG A 39 0.20 -13.92 3.25
C ARG A 39 0.85 -13.91 4.63
N ASN A 40 0.24 -14.49 5.64
CA ASN A 40 0.83 -14.57 6.97
C ASN A 40 2.07 -15.47 6.99
N VAL A 41 2.12 -16.55 6.22
CA VAL A 41 3.34 -17.37 6.05
C VAL A 41 4.47 -16.51 5.51
N ARG A 42 4.24 -15.77 4.42
CA ARG A 42 5.23 -14.86 3.84
C ARG A 42 5.65 -13.76 4.84
N ASN A 43 4.70 -13.15 5.53
CA ASN A 43 4.99 -12.07 6.48
C ASN A 43 5.76 -12.58 7.70
N ARG A 44 5.57 -13.82 8.15
CA ARG A 44 6.41 -14.45 9.18
C ARG A 44 7.86 -14.56 8.72
N ALA A 45 8.08 -15.05 7.51
CA ALA A 45 9.43 -15.12 6.96
C ALA A 45 10.07 -13.73 6.78
N MET A 46 9.30 -12.71 6.43
CA MET A 46 9.79 -11.33 6.41
C MET A 46 10.11 -10.81 7.83
N CYS A 47 9.31 -11.18 8.84
CA CYS A 47 9.58 -10.85 10.24
C CYS A 47 10.89 -11.49 10.73
N GLU A 48 11.18 -12.72 10.33
CA GLU A 48 12.46 -13.39 10.62
C GLU A 48 13.64 -12.62 10.00
N ARG A 49 13.54 -12.20 8.73
CA ARG A 49 14.56 -11.36 8.09
C ARG A 49 14.75 -10.01 8.79
N ILE A 50 13.68 -9.42 9.31
CA ILE A 50 13.78 -8.21 10.14
C ILE A 50 14.59 -8.52 11.40
N ASN A 51 14.32 -9.64 12.07
CA ASN A 51 15.03 -10.02 13.29
C ASN A 51 16.51 -10.29 13.02
N GLU A 52 16.85 -10.99 11.93
CA GLU A 52 18.25 -11.17 11.50
C GLU A 52 18.96 -9.84 11.29
N LEU A 53 18.29 -8.88 10.63
CA LEU A 53 18.84 -7.54 10.38
C LEU A 53 19.02 -6.73 11.67
N MET A 54 18.16 -6.96 12.67
CA MET A 54 18.12 -6.21 13.93
C MET A 54 18.87 -6.91 15.07
N GLU A 55 19.35 -8.14 14.87
CA GLU A 55 20.11 -8.92 15.87
C GLU A 55 21.32 -8.17 16.44
N PRO A 56 22.18 -7.49 15.62
CA PRO A 56 23.34 -6.76 16.15
C PRO A 56 22.97 -5.66 17.15
N TYR A 57 21.72 -5.18 17.11
CA TYR A 57 21.23 -4.12 17.97
C TYR A 57 20.40 -4.63 19.16
N GLY A 58 20.22 -5.95 19.27
CA GLY A 58 19.42 -6.57 20.32
C GLY A 58 17.95 -6.19 20.28
N ILE A 59 17.40 -5.93 19.08
CA ILE A 59 15.99 -5.61 18.85
C ILE A 59 15.35 -6.79 18.13
N SER A 60 14.18 -7.22 18.60
CA SER A 60 13.43 -8.30 17.98
C SER A 60 11.93 -8.02 17.95
N VAL A 61 11.27 -8.52 16.93
CA VAL A 61 9.82 -8.42 16.70
C VAL A 61 9.22 -9.82 16.70
N ASN A 62 8.20 -10.06 17.48
CA ASN A 62 7.44 -11.30 17.45
C ASN A 62 6.20 -11.11 16.58
N PHE A 63 6.03 -11.98 15.57
CA PHE A 63 4.92 -11.86 14.63
C PHE A 63 3.55 -11.95 15.33
N ASP A 64 3.38 -12.88 16.28
CA ASP A 64 2.09 -13.15 16.90
C ASP A 64 1.69 -12.12 17.96
N THR A 65 2.67 -11.59 18.69
CA THR A 65 2.41 -10.67 19.82
C THR A 65 2.59 -9.21 19.44
N ASP A 66 3.46 -8.87 18.48
CA ASP A 66 3.77 -7.48 18.14
C ASP A 66 3.13 -7.04 16.81
N VAL A 67 3.03 -7.96 15.82
CA VAL A 67 2.54 -7.61 14.47
C VAL A 67 1.05 -7.93 14.32
N LEU A 68 0.66 -9.17 14.56
CA LEU A 68 -0.67 -9.66 14.27
C LEU A 68 -1.80 -8.86 14.97
N PRO A 69 -1.68 -8.46 16.26
CA PRO A 69 -2.72 -7.71 16.94
C PRO A 69 -3.04 -6.35 16.31
N SER A 70 -2.05 -5.70 15.68
CA SER A 70 -2.23 -4.38 15.05
C SER A 70 -2.93 -4.44 13.69
N SER A 71 -3.09 -5.63 13.09
CA SER A 71 -3.61 -5.81 11.74
C SER A 71 -5.13 -6.01 11.64
N ASN A 72 -5.85 -6.11 12.75
CA ASN A 72 -7.25 -6.53 12.80
C ASN A 72 -7.51 -7.92 12.12
N TYR A 73 -6.51 -8.79 12.04
CA TYR A 73 -6.61 -10.08 11.37
C TYR A 73 -7.79 -10.92 11.87
N ALA A 74 -8.03 -10.94 13.19
CA ALA A 74 -9.15 -11.64 13.81
C ALA A 74 -10.55 -11.14 13.35
N LYS A 75 -10.61 -9.95 12.74
CA LYS A 75 -11.83 -9.33 12.20
C LYS A 75 -11.86 -9.32 10.66
N GLY A 76 -11.07 -10.17 10.02
CA GLY A 76 -10.95 -10.25 8.56
C GLY A 76 -9.95 -9.28 7.95
N GLY A 77 -9.17 -8.58 8.77
CA GLY A 77 -8.08 -7.74 8.31
C GLY A 77 -6.90 -8.54 7.76
N THR A 78 -5.93 -7.85 7.20
CA THR A 78 -4.76 -8.48 6.58
C THR A 78 -3.47 -7.87 7.10
N VAL A 79 -2.45 -8.70 7.34
CA VAL A 79 -1.11 -8.21 7.67
C VAL A 79 -0.43 -7.70 6.39
N THR A 80 0.19 -6.54 6.49
CA THR A 80 0.99 -5.94 5.42
C THR A 80 2.39 -5.62 5.94
N GLU A 81 3.29 -5.28 5.03
CA GLU A 81 4.65 -4.82 5.35
C GLU A 81 4.64 -3.62 6.32
N ARG A 82 3.59 -2.79 6.27
CA ARG A 82 3.43 -1.66 7.21
C ARG A 82 3.27 -2.12 8.64
N HIS A 83 2.56 -3.21 8.90
CA HIS A 83 2.41 -3.75 10.25
C HIS A 83 3.73 -4.29 10.80
N LEU A 84 4.57 -4.90 9.96
CA LEU A 84 5.92 -5.33 10.32
C LEU A 84 6.79 -4.13 10.71
N MET A 85 6.81 -3.08 9.87
CA MET A 85 7.59 -1.86 10.14
C MET A 85 7.03 -1.08 11.33
N PHE A 86 5.71 -1.12 11.57
CA PHE A 86 5.09 -0.51 12.73
C PHE A 86 5.51 -1.20 14.04
N ALA A 87 5.51 -2.52 14.05
CA ALA A 87 5.99 -3.30 15.21
C ALA A 87 7.47 -3.00 15.48
N LEU A 88 8.31 -2.99 14.44
CA LEU A 88 9.71 -2.61 14.57
C LEU A 88 9.88 -1.18 15.10
N ALA A 89 9.11 -0.22 14.56
CA ALA A 89 9.15 1.18 15.02
C ALA A 89 8.83 1.29 16.52
N LYS A 90 7.82 0.56 16.99
CA LYS A 90 7.50 0.51 18.43
C LYS A 90 8.66 -0.02 19.27
N LYS A 91 9.29 -1.14 18.84
CA LYS A 91 10.45 -1.72 19.56
C LYS A 91 11.63 -0.74 19.62
N ILE A 92 11.88 0.01 18.55
CA ILE A 92 12.93 1.04 18.52
C ILE A 92 12.60 2.17 19.52
N VAL A 93 11.36 2.68 19.50
CA VAL A 93 10.93 3.74 20.43
C VAL A 93 10.92 3.26 21.90
N GLU A 94 10.55 2.01 22.15
CA GLU A 94 10.62 1.41 23.50
C GLU A 94 12.06 1.32 24.03
N ARG A 95 13.03 1.04 23.15
CA ARG A 95 14.45 0.93 23.50
C ARG A 95 15.12 2.30 23.64
N TYR A 96 14.87 3.19 22.69
CA TYR A 96 15.46 4.53 22.62
C TYR A 96 14.37 5.56 22.94
N GLN A 97 14.29 5.93 24.22
CA GLN A 97 13.19 6.76 24.74
C GLN A 97 13.24 8.21 24.27
N LEU A 98 14.40 8.70 23.85
CA LEU A 98 14.58 10.07 23.37
C LEU A 98 14.65 10.12 21.85
N PRO A 99 14.00 11.11 21.21
CA PRO A 99 14.01 11.28 19.74
C PRO A 99 15.43 11.39 19.16
N GLU A 100 16.34 12.06 19.85
CA GLU A 100 17.74 12.21 19.45
C GLU A 100 18.46 10.87 19.42
N GLN A 101 18.15 9.97 20.35
CA GLN A 101 18.72 8.62 20.39
C GLN A 101 18.21 7.78 19.23
N VAL A 102 16.92 7.89 18.87
CA VAL A 102 16.36 7.21 17.70
C VAL A 102 17.02 7.71 16.41
N VAL A 103 17.20 9.02 16.27
CA VAL A 103 17.87 9.61 15.10
C VAL A 103 19.33 9.17 15.01
N ALA A 104 20.06 9.16 16.13
CA ALA A 104 21.45 8.69 16.20
C ALA A 104 21.54 7.19 15.86
N PHE A 105 20.68 6.36 16.43
CA PHE A 105 20.59 4.94 16.12
C PHE A 105 20.40 4.69 14.63
N LEU A 106 19.43 5.35 14.00
CA LEU A 106 19.17 5.18 12.57
C LEU A 106 20.34 5.65 11.69
N GLY A 107 20.92 6.81 12.02
CA GLY A 107 22.00 7.41 11.23
C GLY A 107 23.37 6.79 11.48
N ASP A 108 23.77 6.71 12.75
CA ASP A 108 25.16 6.38 13.12
C ASP A 108 25.37 4.87 13.27
N GLU A 109 24.40 4.14 13.83
CA GLU A 109 24.53 2.69 14.02
C GLU A 109 24.02 1.89 12.82
N MET A 110 22.82 2.23 12.27
CA MET A 110 22.26 1.54 11.11
C MET A 110 22.75 2.07 9.76
N GLY A 111 23.43 3.23 9.73
CA GLY A 111 23.95 3.86 8.52
C GLY A 111 22.85 4.34 7.54
N MET A 112 21.65 4.63 8.04
CA MET A 112 20.53 5.10 7.22
C MET A 112 20.69 6.57 6.84
N LYS A 113 20.42 6.90 5.58
CA LYS A 113 20.45 8.28 5.09
C LYS A 113 19.12 8.99 5.35
N LEU A 114 19.03 9.68 6.47
CA LEU A 114 17.86 10.46 6.81
C LEU A 114 17.85 11.80 6.05
N SER A 115 16.77 12.07 5.31
CA SER A 115 16.53 13.42 4.75
C SER A 115 16.29 14.42 5.89
N ASP A 116 16.58 15.72 5.66
CA ASP A 116 16.35 16.78 6.64
C ASP A 116 14.87 16.84 7.08
N LYS A 117 13.96 16.54 6.19
CA LYS A 117 12.52 16.46 6.47
C LYS A 117 12.21 15.32 7.45
N ASN A 118 12.75 14.12 7.20
CA ASN A 118 12.52 12.96 8.06
C ASN A 118 13.22 13.17 9.43
N ARG A 119 14.44 13.68 9.42
CA ARG A 119 15.15 14.03 10.66
C ARG A 119 14.36 15.00 11.52
N ARG A 120 13.84 16.09 10.93
CA ARG A 120 13.01 17.08 11.66
C ARG A 120 11.74 16.46 12.24
N LYS A 121 11.01 15.63 11.47
CA LYS A 121 9.82 14.94 11.97
C LYS A 121 10.09 14.02 13.15
N LEU A 122 11.19 13.27 13.09
CA LEU A 122 11.59 12.38 14.19
C LEU A 122 12.02 13.17 15.42
N LEU A 123 12.71 14.30 15.28
CA LEU A 123 13.10 15.14 16.41
C LEU A 123 11.91 15.91 17.02
N ASP A 124 10.92 16.31 16.21
CA ASP A 124 9.67 16.90 16.67
C ASP A 124 8.86 15.92 17.55
N ALA A 125 8.99 14.64 17.29
CA ALA A 125 8.40 13.54 18.05
C ALA A 125 6.93 13.76 18.42
N HIS A 126 6.13 14.23 17.44
CA HIS A 126 4.71 14.50 17.68
C HIS A 126 4.00 13.25 18.20
N PRO A 127 3.34 13.28 19.36
CA PRO A 127 2.85 12.09 20.06
C PRO A 127 1.91 11.21 19.20
N ASP A 128 1.05 11.82 18.39
CA ASP A 128 0.10 11.09 17.55
C ASP A 128 0.73 10.48 16.29
N PHE A 129 1.90 10.97 15.88
CA PHE A 129 2.50 10.62 14.58
C PHE A 129 3.87 9.98 14.66
N TYR A 130 4.55 10.05 15.80
CA TYR A 130 5.96 9.68 15.94
C TYR A 130 6.28 8.27 15.43
N VAL A 131 5.53 7.27 15.91
CA VAL A 131 5.72 5.87 15.49
C VAL A 131 5.42 5.69 14.00
N TYR A 132 4.44 6.42 13.45
CA TYR A 132 4.11 6.37 12.01
C TYR A 132 5.15 7.09 11.14
N ASP A 133 5.73 8.19 11.62
CA ASP A 133 6.85 8.85 10.94
C ASP A 133 8.06 7.93 10.88
N LEU A 134 8.39 7.27 12.00
CA LEU A 134 9.46 6.27 12.07
C LEU A 134 9.15 5.06 11.15
N LEU A 135 7.92 4.53 11.17
CA LEU A 135 7.47 3.49 10.23
C LEU A 135 7.75 3.90 8.78
N GLY A 136 7.43 5.13 8.41
CA GLY A 136 7.65 5.65 7.05
C GLY A 136 9.13 5.62 6.65
N VAL A 137 10.02 6.02 7.56
CA VAL A 137 11.47 5.98 7.38
C VAL A 137 11.96 4.53 7.24
N LEU A 138 11.58 3.65 8.15
CA LEU A 138 11.97 2.24 8.13
C LEU A 138 11.47 1.55 6.85
N LYS A 139 10.24 1.81 6.42
CA LYS A 139 9.70 1.23 5.19
C LYS A 139 10.52 1.65 3.97
N SER A 140 10.90 2.91 3.85
CA SER A 140 11.65 3.39 2.69
C SER A 140 13.02 2.75 2.55
N ASP A 141 13.68 2.43 3.65
CA ASP A 141 15.08 1.98 3.65
C ASP A 141 15.24 0.47 3.87
N LEU A 142 14.36 -0.15 4.64
CA LEU A 142 14.52 -1.55 5.04
C LEU A 142 13.66 -2.52 4.24
N ILE A 143 12.51 -2.09 3.70
CA ILE A 143 11.61 -3.04 3.05
C ILE A 143 12.28 -3.79 1.90
N GLY A 144 13.11 -3.12 1.10
CA GLY A 144 13.84 -3.75 0.00
C GLY A 144 14.84 -4.83 0.44
N LYS A 145 15.29 -4.81 1.71
CA LYS A 145 16.24 -5.80 2.26
C LYS A 145 15.52 -7.06 2.78
N VAL A 146 14.27 -6.93 3.20
CA VAL A 146 13.51 -8.01 3.84
C VAL A 146 12.34 -8.53 2.99
N TYR A 147 12.01 -7.85 1.90
CA TYR A 147 10.87 -8.17 1.05
C TYR A 147 10.98 -9.57 0.46
N ILE A 148 9.87 -10.29 0.50
CA ILE A 148 9.67 -11.56 -0.19
C ILE A 148 8.53 -11.34 -1.19
N PRO A 149 8.71 -11.64 -2.49
CA PRO A 149 7.66 -11.51 -3.49
C PRO A 149 6.41 -12.31 -3.13
N ALA A 150 5.25 -11.71 -3.34
CA ALA A 150 3.96 -12.36 -3.18
C ALA A 150 3.72 -13.38 -4.32
N THR A 151 3.20 -14.56 -3.99
CA THR A 151 2.89 -15.64 -4.93
C THR A 151 1.51 -16.22 -4.62
N ASP A 152 1.44 -17.21 -3.75
CA ASP A 152 0.25 -18.01 -3.44
C ASP A 152 -0.85 -17.22 -2.69
N GLU A 153 -0.53 -16.04 -2.23
CA GLU A 153 -1.44 -15.13 -1.54
C GLU A 153 -2.28 -14.24 -2.47
N LEU A 154 -2.13 -14.42 -3.78
CA LEU A 154 -2.80 -13.60 -4.80
C LEU A 154 -3.73 -14.49 -5.65
N PRO A 155 -5.04 -14.22 -5.68
CA PRO A 155 -5.90 -14.81 -6.69
C PRO A 155 -5.50 -14.28 -8.08
N ASP A 156 -5.70 -15.08 -9.12
CA ASP A 156 -5.63 -14.55 -10.48
C ASP A 156 -6.80 -13.58 -10.76
N ALA A 157 -6.60 -12.69 -11.73
CA ALA A 157 -7.55 -11.62 -12.01
C ALA A 157 -8.94 -12.12 -12.44
N MET A 158 -9.04 -13.22 -13.20
CA MET A 158 -10.33 -13.78 -13.61
C MET A 158 -11.09 -14.36 -12.42
N THR A 159 -10.40 -15.10 -11.55
CA THR A 159 -10.97 -15.65 -10.33
C THR A 159 -11.46 -14.52 -9.40
N PHE A 160 -10.69 -13.44 -9.29
CA PHE A 160 -11.10 -12.26 -8.53
C PHE A 160 -12.37 -11.63 -9.12
N VAL A 161 -12.39 -11.29 -10.41
CA VAL A 161 -13.54 -10.66 -11.06
C VAL A 161 -14.79 -11.52 -10.93
N LYS A 162 -14.67 -12.83 -11.21
CA LYS A 162 -15.78 -13.76 -11.03
C LYS A 162 -16.32 -13.76 -9.60
N MET A 163 -15.45 -13.82 -8.61
CA MET A 163 -15.85 -13.78 -7.20
C MET A 163 -16.60 -12.49 -6.87
N VAL A 164 -16.14 -11.34 -7.36
CA VAL A 164 -16.80 -10.05 -7.15
C VAL A 164 -18.20 -10.05 -7.74
N HIS A 165 -18.36 -10.50 -8.99
CA HIS A 165 -19.66 -10.57 -9.67
C HIS A 165 -20.62 -11.58 -9.02
N ASP A 166 -20.15 -12.77 -8.67
CA ASP A 166 -20.95 -13.79 -7.98
C ASP A 166 -21.51 -13.29 -6.63
N ASN A 167 -20.87 -12.27 -6.06
CA ASN A 167 -21.30 -11.64 -4.80
C ASN A 167 -21.97 -10.27 -5.00
N GLY A 168 -22.31 -9.88 -6.22
CA GLY A 168 -23.06 -8.67 -6.55
C GLY A 168 -22.27 -7.38 -6.39
N GLY A 169 -20.95 -7.45 -6.49
CA GLY A 169 -20.05 -6.31 -6.41
C GLY A 169 -19.63 -5.78 -7.79
N ILE A 170 -18.79 -4.77 -7.77
CA ILE A 170 -18.17 -4.10 -8.91
C ILE A 170 -16.66 -4.34 -8.84
N ALA A 171 -16.09 -4.96 -9.87
CA ALA A 171 -14.64 -5.18 -9.97
C ALA A 171 -13.96 -3.95 -10.59
N ALA A 172 -13.04 -3.35 -9.88
CA ALA A 172 -12.38 -2.12 -10.30
C ALA A 172 -10.86 -2.29 -10.42
N TYR A 173 -10.29 -1.73 -11.46
CA TYR A 173 -8.85 -1.55 -11.61
C TYR A 173 -8.42 -0.24 -10.94
N ALA A 174 -7.37 -0.29 -10.12
CA ALA A 174 -6.86 0.88 -9.43
C ALA A 174 -5.77 1.55 -10.28
N TYR A 175 -6.14 2.54 -11.10
CA TYR A 175 -5.19 3.30 -11.89
C TYR A 175 -4.23 4.08 -11.00
N LEU A 176 -2.93 3.88 -11.19
CA LEU A 176 -1.89 4.53 -10.42
C LEU A 176 -1.27 5.71 -11.16
N GLY A 177 -0.94 5.52 -12.43
CA GLY A 177 -0.29 6.51 -13.28
C GLY A 177 1.19 6.73 -12.93
N ASP A 178 1.97 7.17 -13.90
CA ASP A 178 3.38 7.48 -13.74
C ASP A 178 3.59 8.62 -12.74
N VAL A 179 4.71 8.58 -12.02
CA VAL A 179 5.11 9.66 -11.10
C VAL A 179 6.40 10.25 -11.60
N GLY A 180 6.41 11.59 -11.79
CA GLY A 180 7.63 12.35 -12.05
C GLY A 180 8.45 12.55 -10.79
N ASP A 181 9.69 13.04 -10.97
CA ASP A 181 10.51 13.49 -9.85
C ASP A 181 9.82 14.67 -9.16
N SER A 182 9.73 14.65 -7.84
CA SER A 182 9.23 15.80 -7.10
C SER A 182 10.29 16.89 -7.06
N VAL A 183 9.88 18.15 -7.16
CA VAL A 183 10.76 19.32 -7.03
C VAL A 183 11.50 19.33 -5.69
N THR A 184 10.94 18.69 -4.68
CA THR A 184 11.51 18.58 -3.31
C THR A 184 12.37 17.34 -3.13
N GLY A 185 12.52 16.47 -4.16
CA GLY A 185 13.28 15.22 -4.09
C GLY A 185 12.67 14.13 -3.22
N ASP A 186 11.45 14.34 -2.72
CA ASP A 186 10.76 13.40 -1.80
C ASP A 186 10.23 12.16 -2.52
N LYS A 187 10.00 12.24 -3.83
CA LYS A 187 9.51 11.15 -4.66
C LYS A 187 10.47 10.95 -5.82
N LYS A 188 10.92 9.72 -5.98
CA LYS A 188 11.66 9.30 -7.17
C LYS A 188 10.67 9.02 -8.30
N SER A 189 11.06 9.37 -9.53
CA SER A 189 10.32 9.02 -10.74
C SER A 189 10.03 7.52 -10.78
N GLN A 190 8.79 7.17 -11.05
CA GLN A 190 8.35 5.78 -11.19
C GLN A 190 7.47 5.63 -12.41
N ARG A 191 7.75 4.60 -13.22
CA ARG A 191 6.96 4.25 -14.40
C ARG A 191 6.00 3.12 -14.07
N PHE A 192 4.75 3.33 -14.42
CA PHE A 192 3.66 2.39 -14.27
C PHE A 192 3.00 2.08 -15.63
N GLU A 193 1.69 2.23 -15.72
CA GLU A 193 0.90 1.82 -16.89
C GLU A 193 0.67 2.89 -17.96
N ASP A 194 1.06 4.14 -17.75
CA ASP A 194 0.69 5.25 -18.65
C ASP A 194 1.10 5.03 -20.10
N GLU A 195 2.30 4.50 -20.33
CA GLU A 195 2.81 4.24 -21.69
C GLU A 195 1.94 3.26 -22.49
N TYR A 196 1.28 2.31 -21.80
CA TYR A 196 0.50 1.24 -22.42
C TYR A 196 -0.92 1.10 -21.83
N LEU A 197 -1.46 2.20 -21.32
CA LEU A 197 -2.78 2.22 -20.66
C LEU A 197 -3.90 1.69 -21.58
N ASP A 198 -3.87 2.02 -22.87
CA ASP A 198 -4.86 1.51 -23.83
C ASP A 198 -4.84 -0.03 -23.94
N ALA A 199 -3.64 -0.62 -23.93
CA ALA A 199 -3.51 -2.08 -23.91
C ALA A 199 -4.01 -2.70 -22.61
N VAL A 200 -3.75 -2.04 -21.45
CA VAL A 200 -4.28 -2.47 -20.15
C VAL A 200 -5.80 -2.47 -20.18
N VAL A 201 -6.40 -1.42 -20.70
CA VAL A 201 -7.87 -1.30 -20.80
C VAL A 201 -8.50 -2.42 -21.64
N CYS A 202 -7.90 -2.77 -22.77
CA CYS A 202 -8.38 -3.92 -23.58
C CYS A 202 -8.33 -5.24 -22.79
N VAL A 203 -7.27 -5.44 -21.99
CA VAL A 203 -7.16 -6.62 -21.13
C VAL A 203 -8.21 -6.59 -20.01
N LEU A 204 -8.43 -5.44 -19.36
CA LEU A 204 -9.44 -5.28 -18.31
C LEU A 204 -10.85 -5.60 -18.83
N GLN A 205 -11.20 -5.14 -20.03
CA GLN A 205 -12.47 -5.50 -20.67
C GLN A 205 -12.58 -7.01 -20.91
N GLY A 206 -11.52 -7.62 -21.45
CA GLY A 206 -11.49 -9.07 -21.69
C GLY A 206 -11.60 -9.90 -20.40
N LEU A 207 -11.16 -9.38 -19.27
CA LEU A 207 -11.26 -9.99 -17.94
C LEU A 207 -12.61 -9.69 -17.26
N GLY A 208 -13.41 -8.75 -17.78
CA GLY A 208 -14.73 -8.40 -17.25
C GLY A 208 -14.69 -7.39 -16.09
N PHE A 209 -13.66 -6.55 -16.00
CA PHE A 209 -13.70 -5.43 -15.05
C PHE A 209 -14.80 -4.44 -15.40
N ASP A 210 -15.43 -3.86 -14.37
CA ASP A 210 -16.55 -2.94 -14.52
C ASP A 210 -16.14 -1.47 -14.37
N ALA A 211 -15.08 -1.20 -13.63
CA ALA A 211 -14.71 0.14 -13.19
C ALA A 211 -13.19 0.39 -13.21
N VAL A 212 -12.84 1.66 -13.22
CA VAL A 212 -11.48 2.14 -12.94
C VAL A 212 -11.56 3.13 -11.78
N THR A 213 -10.70 2.95 -10.78
CA THR A 213 -10.51 3.95 -9.72
C THR A 213 -9.30 4.82 -10.04
N TYR A 214 -9.33 6.09 -9.64
CA TYR A 214 -8.22 7.02 -9.79
C TYR A 214 -8.19 8.04 -8.64
N MET A 215 -7.07 8.73 -8.47
CA MET A 215 -6.82 9.61 -7.31
C MET A 215 -6.59 11.06 -7.76
N PRO A 216 -7.62 11.94 -7.68
CA PRO A 216 -7.50 13.33 -8.13
C PRO A 216 -6.37 14.14 -7.47
N THR A 217 -6.00 13.81 -6.23
CA THR A 217 -4.90 14.49 -5.54
C THR A 217 -3.51 13.94 -5.88
N ARG A 218 -3.44 12.75 -6.49
CA ARG A 218 -2.19 12.10 -6.89
C ARG A 218 -1.88 12.29 -8.36
N ASN A 219 -2.88 12.05 -9.21
CA ASN A 219 -2.72 12.05 -10.65
C ASN A 219 -2.67 13.48 -11.20
N SER A 220 -1.92 13.71 -12.28
CA SER A 220 -1.92 15.00 -12.96
C SER A 220 -3.24 15.25 -13.70
N PRO A 221 -3.59 16.53 -14.00
CA PRO A 221 -4.76 16.84 -14.79
C PRO A 221 -4.80 16.12 -16.15
N GLU A 222 -3.64 15.95 -16.80
CA GLU A 222 -3.51 15.24 -18.07
C GLU A 222 -3.79 13.74 -17.93
N GLN A 223 -3.26 13.12 -16.85
CA GLN A 223 -3.54 11.73 -16.53
C GLN A 223 -5.03 11.51 -16.24
N LEU A 224 -5.63 12.39 -15.45
CA LEU A 224 -7.07 12.34 -15.14
C LEU A 224 -7.91 12.48 -16.40
N ALA A 225 -7.64 13.48 -17.23
CA ALA A 225 -8.35 13.68 -18.48
C ALA A 225 -8.26 12.46 -19.39
N ARG A 226 -7.08 11.84 -19.49
CA ARG A 226 -6.86 10.65 -20.29
C ARG A 226 -7.62 9.43 -19.76
N VAL A 227 -7.48 9.12 -18.47
CA VAL A 227 -8.15 7.94 -17.87
C VAL A 227 -9.66 8.11 -17.88
N MET A 228 -10.20 9.28 -17.60
CA MET A 228 -11.64 9.57 -17.66
C MET A 228 -12.18 9.42 -19.08
N ASN A 229 -11.44 9.89 -20.09
CA ASN A 229 -11.83 9.73 -21.49
C ASN A 229 -11.84 8.24 -21.90
N ILE A 230 -10.82 7.49 -21.52
CA ILE A 230 -10.75 6.03 -21.76
C ILE A 230 -11.93 5.32 -21.08
N CYS A 231 -12.25 5.66 -19.84
CA CYS A 231 -13.41 5.08 -19.15
C CYS A 231 -14.72 5.33 -19.90
N ARG A 232 -14.93 6.55 -20.44
CA ARG A 232 -16.13 6.86 -21.25
C ARG A 232 -16.18 6.06 -22.55
N LEU A 233 -15.05 5.96 -23.27
CA LEU A 233 -14.97 5.22 -24.53
C LEU A 233 -15.23 3.71 -24.36
N HIS A 234 -14.84 3.15 -23.24
CA HIS A 234 -14.92 1.72 -22.95
C HIS A 234 -16.05 1.35 -21.98
N ASN A 235 -16.91 2.31 -21.62
CA ASN A 235 -18.05 2.12 -20.72
C ASN A 235 -17.66 1.59 -19.32
N PHE A 236 -16.50 1.98 -18.78
CA PHE A 236 -16.15 1.71 -17.40
C PHE A 236 -16.81 2.71 -16.45
N PHE A 237 -17.29 2.23 -15.32
CA PHE A 237 -17.61 3.10 -14.20
C PHE A 237 -16.35 3.82 -13.72
N GLN A 238 -16.51 5.07 -13.28
CA GLN A 238 -15.44 5.90 -12.78
C GLN A 238 -15.63 6.09 -11.28
N ILE A 239 -14.59 5.75 -10.50
CA ILE A 239 -14.61 5.88 -9.05
C ILE A 239 -13.40 6.71 -8.64
N SER A 240 -13.63 7.91 -8.13
CA SER A 240 -12.58 8.75 -7.58
C SER A 240 -12.44 8.57 -6.07
N GLY A 241 -11.24 8.72 -5.55
CA GLY A 241 -10.96 8.54 -4.13
C GLY A 241 -9.54 8.95 -3.74
N GLU A 242 -9.13 8.53 -2.56
CA GLU A 242 -7.81 8.78 -1.99
C GLU A 242 -7.19 7.50 -1.46
N ASP A 243 -5.85 7.42 -1.55
CA ASP A 243 -5.06 6.41 -0.85
C ASP A 243 -4.47 7.00 0.43
N ILE A 244 -5.17 6.80 1.55
CA ILE A 244 -4.76 7.32 2.86
C ILE A 244 -3.85 6.31 3.54
N ASN A 245 -2.56 6.63 3.59
CA ASN A 245 -1.49 5.75 4.09
C ASN A 245 -0.87 6.20 5.41
N SER A 246 -1.23 7.38 5.90
CA SER A 246 -0.61 7.99 7.08
C SER A 246 -1.66 8.79 7.86
N PRO A 247 -1.60 8.78 9.19
CA PRO A 247 -2.47 9.63 10.01
C PRO A 247 -2.23 11.13 9.81
N ARG A 248 -1.13 11.51 9.14
CA ARG A 248 -0.88 12.91 8.73
C ARG A 248 -1.66 13.34 7.50
N GLN A 249 -2.23 12.40 6.74
CA GLN A 249 -3.05 12.73 5.57
C GLN A 249 -4.46 13.14 5.99
N SER A 250 -5.05 14.05 5.24
CA SER A 250 -6.47 14.40 5.41
C SER A 250 -7.35 13.19 5.09
N PHE A 251 -8.41 12.98 5.88
CA PHE A 251 -9.46 12.01 5.58
C PHE A 251 -10.51 12.56 4.59
N VAL A 252 -10.33 13.80 4.17
CA VAL A 252 -11.20 14.45 3.19
C VAL A 252 -10.41 14.66 1.91
N CYS A 253 -10.93 14.11 0.80
CA CYS A 253 -10.44 14.40 -0.53
C CYS A 253 -11.03 15.73 -1.00
N SER A 254 -10.30 16.83 -0.82
CA SER A 254 -10.75 18.15 -1.22
C SER A 254 -10.98 18.31 -2.73
N ALA A 255 -10.31 17.48 -3.55
CA ALA A 255 -10.54 17.46 -4.99
C ALA A 255 -11.97 17.05 -5.37
N LEU A 256 -12.69 16.32 -4.50
CA LEU A 256 -14.10 15.94 -4.72
C LEU A 256 -15.09 17.12 -4.50
N ASP A 257 -14.62 18.25 -4.01
CA ASP A 257 -15.43 19.49 -4.00
C ASP A 257 -15.59 20.06 -5.41
N ASP A 258 -14.67 19.74 -6.32
CA ASP A 258 -14.80 20.07 -7.74
C ASP A 258 -15.84 19.14 -8.40
N PRO A 259 -16.92 19.72 -9.02
CA PRO A 259 -17.94 18.92 -9.71
C PRO A 259 -17.42 18.02 -10.82
N HIS A 260 -16.22 18.32 -11.35
CA HIS A 260 -15.58 17.53 -12.41
C HIS A 260 -15.17 16.12 -11.93
N PHE A 261 -14.96 15.94 -10.62
CA PHE A 261 -14.54 14.66 -10.02
C PHE A 261 -15.62 13.97 -9.16
N ARG A 262 -16.83 14.50 -9.20
CA ARG A 262 -17.99 13.89 -8.52
C ARG A 262 -18.70 12.87 -9.37
#